data_ecf4fc531aefa1803b8058d89e8dcc05
#
_entry.id   ecf4fc531aefa1803b8058d89e8dcc05
#
_cell.length_a   1.000
_cell.length_b   1.000
_cell.length_c   1.000
_cell.angle_alpha   90.00
_cell.angle_beta   90.00
_cell.angle_gamma   90.00
#
_symmetry.space_group_name_H-M   'P 1'
#
loop_
_entity.id
_entity.type
_entity.pdbx_description
1 polymer ?
#
loop_
_entity_poly.entity_id
_entity_poly.type
_entity_poly.pdbx_seq_one_letter_code
_entity_poly.pdbx_strand_id
1 'polypeptide(L)'
;MEYRHYDVLVVGTGAAGYNAANRVRQWGRRSVALVTEGVDCGTSRNTGSDKQTYYKLGLGGDSPDSVAQMARDLFSCGSVDGDNALCEAALSARCFLNLAELGVEFPVNR
;
A
#
# COMPACT_ATOMS: atom_id res chain seq x y z
N MET A 1 26.01 25.81 -4.92
CA MET A 1 24.66 25.24 -4.93
C MET A 1 24.69 23.97 -5.78
N GLU A 2 24.29 22.84 -5.24
CA GLU A 2 24.32 21.55 -5.98
C GLU A 2 22.93 21.33 -6.58
N TYR A 3 22.89 21.01 -7.87
CA TYR A 3 21.65 20.69 -8.59
C TYR A 3 21.66 19.20 -8.94
N ARG A 4 20.55 18.53 -8.70
CA ARG A 4 20.34 17.14 -9.10
C ARG A 4 19.10 17.06 -9.98
N HIS A 5 19.18 16.27 -11.03
CA HIS A 5 18.07 16.09 -11.97
C HIS A 5 17.49 14.69 -11.81
N TYR A 6 16.16 14.62 -11.73
CA TYR A 6 15.40 13.38 -11.68
C TYR A 6 14.20 13.48 -12.63
N ASP A 7 13.80 12.35 -13.19
CA ASP A 7 12.63 12.28 -14.06
C ASP A 7 11.32 12.46 -13.27
N VAL A 8 11.29 11.95 -12.05
CA VAL A 8 10.11 12.00 -11.16
C VAL A 8 10.54 12.39 -9.75
N LEU A 9 9.84 13.33 -9.19
CA LEU A 9 9.96 13.73 -7.79
C LEU A 9 8.70 13.30 -7.03
N VAL A 10 8.87 12.50 -6.00
CA VAL A 10 7.80 12.10 -5.07
C VAL A 10 8.03 12.81 -3.75
N VAL A 11 7.01 13.48 -3.24
CA VAL A 11 7.06 14.20 -1.97
C VAL A 11 6.30 13.41 -0.91
N GLY A 12 7.00 13.07 0.18
CA GLY A 12 6.47 12.31 1.31
C GLY A 12 6.82 10.82 1.27
N THR A 13 7.05 10.24 2.46
CA THR A 13 7.43 8.83 2.68
C THR A 13 6.32 8.00 3.32
N GLY A 14 5.09 8.48 3.32
CA GLY A 14 3.93 7.67 3.69
C GLY A 14 3.66 6.57 2.66
N ALA A 15 2.67 5.69 2.91
CA ALA A 15 2.34 4.56 2.06
C ALA A 15 2.09 4.97 0.59
N ALA A 16 1.42 6.09 0.36
CA ALA A 16 1.14 6.59 -0.98
C ALA A 16 2.41 7.00 -1.73
N GLY A 17 3.29 7.80 -1.09
CA GLY A 17 4.54 8.25 -1.70
C GLY A 17 5.48 7.10 -1.98
N TYR A 18 5.62 6.20 -1.02
CA TYR A 18 6.41 4.99 -1.20
C TYR A 18 5.90 4.11 -2.36
N ASN A 19 4.60 3.85 -2.42
CA ASN A 19 4.01 3.06 -3.50
C ASN A 19 4.19 3.74 -4.86
N ALA A 20 4.01 5.07 -4.94
CA ALA A 20 4.22 5.83 -6.17
C ALA A 20 5.68 5.70 -6.66
N ALA A 21 6.66 5.93 -5.79
CA ALA A 21 8.07 5.82 -6.12
C ALA A 21 8.44 4.41 -6.59
N ASN A 22 7.97 3.38 -5.88
CA ASN A 22 8.21 1.99 -6.22
C ASN A 22 7.59 1.61 -7.58
N ARG A 23 6.38 2.06 -7.87
CA ARG A 23 5.69 1.81 -9.15
C ARG A 23 6.38 2.47 -10.32
N VAL A 24 6.79 3.72 -10.18
CA VAL A 24 7.53 4.43 -11.25
C VAL A 24 8.83 3.67 -11.57
N ARG A 25 9.52 3.18 -10.56
CA ARG A 25 10.73 2.39 -10.73
C ARG A 25 10.47 1.05 -11.43
N GLN A 26 9.40 0.36 -11.08
CA GLN A 26 9.02 -0.92 -11.69
C GLN A 26 8.61 -0.77 -13.17
N TRP A 27 7.99 0.35 -13.53
CA TRP A 27 7.46 0.56 -14.88
C TRP A 27 8.45 1.12 -15.89
N GLY A 28 9.65 1.49 -15.46
CA GLY A 28 10.64 2.00 -16.41
C GLY A 28 12.00 2.32 -15.80
N ARG A 29 12.93 2.70 -16.67
CA ARG A 29 14.29 3.12 -16.30
C ARG A 29 14.34 4.61 -15.94
N ARG A 30 13.36 5.09 -15.19
CA ARG A 30 13.31 6.49 -14.77
C ARG A 30 14.01 6.68 -13.45
N SER A 31 14.72 7.78 -13.32
CA SER A 31 15.29 8.20 -12.05
C SER A 31 14.21 8.80 -11.18
N VAL A 32 14.12 8.35 -9.93
CA VAL A 32 13.11 8.81 -8.98
C VAL A 32 13.81 9.36 -7.75
N ALA A 33 13.46 10.59 -7.36
CA ALA A 33 13.78 11.12 -6.05
C ALA A 33 12.56 11.05 -5.14
N LEU A 34 12.79 10.67 -3.90
CA LEU A 34 11.79 10.72 -2.84
C LEU A 34 12.26 11.71 -1.80
N VAL A 35 11.48 12.74 -1.56
CA VAL A 35 11.80 13.85 -0.65
C VAL A 35 10.86 13.82 0.54
N THR A 36 11.42 13.96 1.73
CA THR A 36 10.68 13.95 2.98
C THR A 36 11.40 14.82 4.01
N GLU A 37 10.69 15.28 5.03
CA GLU A 37 11.30 15.94 6.19
C GLU A 37 12.17 14.98 6.99
N GLY A 38 11.85 13.69 6.97
CA GLY A 38 12.63 12.64 7.62
C GLY A 38 12.12 11.26 7.27
N VAL A 39 12.99 10.25 7.27
CA VAL A 39 12.62 8.86 6.99
C VAL A 39 11.66 8.27 8.02
N ASP A 40 11.64 8.82 9.21
CA ASP A 40 10.74 8.44 10.30
C ASP A 40 9.45 9.26 10.33
N CYS A 41 9.31 10.24 9.43
CA CYS A 41 8.10 11.04 9.26
C CYS A 41 7.08 10.30 8.40
N GLY A 42 5.84 10.71 8.55
CA GLY A 42 4.73 10.16 7.78
C GLY A 42 3.71 9.43 8.64
N THR A 43 2.46 9.66 8.31
CA THR A 43 1.32 9.13 9.05
C THR A 43 1.31 7.61 9.07
N SER A 44 1.62 6.98 7.95
CA SER A 44 1.62 5.51 7.84
C SER A 44 2.59 4.82 8.79
N ARG A 45 3.70 5.48 9.15
CA ARG A 45 4.66 4.97 10.14
C ARG A 45 4.20 5.23 11.57
N ASN A 46 3.61 6.40 11.81
CA ASN A 46 3.39 6.92 13.16
C ASN A 46 1.98 6.70 13.71
N THR A 47 1.08 6.09 12.96
CA THR A 47 -0.31 5.82 13.37
C THR A 47 -0.64 4.33 13.47
N GLY A 48 0.36 3.49 13.50
CA GLY A 48 0.19 2.05 13.67
C GLY A 48 -0.42 1.71 15.04
N SER A 49 -1.18 0.62 15.09
CA SER A 49 -1.76 0.07 16.30
C SER A 49 -1.62 -1.45 16.25
N ASP A 50 -1.48 -2.08 17.41
CA ASP A 50 -1.45 -3.53 17.58
C ASP A 50 -2.75 -4.23 17.15
N LYS A 51 -3.81 -3.45 16.96
CA LYS A 51 -5.13 -3.93 16.49
C LYS A 51 -5.31 -3.84 14.98
N GLN A 52 -4.33 -3.31 14.26
CA GLN A 52 -4.39 -3.25 12.80
C GLN A 52 -4.22 -4.65 12.21
N THR A 53 -5.17 -5.03 11.37
CA THR A 53 -5.12 -6.27 10.61
C THR A 53 -5.08 -5.97 9.13
N TYR A 54 -4.34 -6.76 8.39
CA TYR A 54 -4.35 -6.70 6.93
C TYR A 54 -5.33 -7.73 6.39
N TYR A 55 -6.31 -7.27 5.61
CA TYR A 55 -7.23 -8.18 4.94
C TYR A 55 -6.52 -8.86 3.76
N LYS A 56 -6.33 -10.15 3.85
CA LYS A 56 -5.65 -10.97 2.83
C LYS A 56 -6.69 -11.71 2.00
N LEU A 57 -7.11 -11.14 0.93
CA LEU A 57 -8.06 -11.77 0.04
C LEU A 57 -7.55 -13.11 -0.49
N GLY A 58 -8.21 -14.21 -0.15
CA GLY A 58 -7.92 -15.55 -0.65
C GLY A 58 -6.54 -16.11 -0.36
N LEU A 59 -5.70 -15.43 0.42
CA LEU A 59 -4.32 -15.83 0.73
C LEU A 59 -4.18 -16.62 2.03
N GLY A 60 -5.24 -16.89 2.72
CA GLY A 60 -5.23 -17.65 3.96
C GLY A 60 -6.57 -17.63 4.66
N GLY A 61 -6.81 -18.68 5.45
CA GLY A 61 -8.07 -18.88 6.15
C GLY A 61 -8.96 -19.91 5.46
N ASP A 62 -9.87 -20.47 6.24
CA ASP A 62 -10.76 -21.54 5.80
C ASP A 62 -12.08 -21.01 5.18
N SER A 63 -12.29 -19.70 5.23
CA SER A 63 -13.49 -19.07 4.67
C SER A 63 -13.24 -18.57 3.26
N PRO A 64 -14.07 -18.97 2.29
CA PRO A 64 -13.99 -18.43 0.96
C PRO A 64 -14.32 -16.94 0.98
N ASP A 65 -13.50 -16.15 0.35
CA ASP A 65 -13.75 -14.74 0.10
C ASP A 65 -13.59 -14.40 -1.38
N SER A 66 -14.01 -13.21 -1.77
CA SER A 66 -13.86 -12.74 -3.14
C SER A 66 -13.68 -11.22 -3.18
N VAL A 67 -13.11 -10.74 -4.28
CA VAL A 67 -13.04 -9.29 -4.55
C VAL A 67 -14.39 -8.61 -4.38
N ALA A 68 -15.45 -9.23 -4.91
CA ALA A 68 -16.79 -8.67 -4.83
C ALA A 68 -17.34 -8.66 -3.39
N GLN A 69 -17.02 -9.67 -2.59
CA GLN A 69 -17.43 -9.70 -1.18
C GLN A 69 -16.70 -8.61 -0.39
N MET A 70 -15.37 -8.55 -0.51
CA MET A 70 -14.58 -7.51 0.16
C MET A 70 -15.02 -6.11 -0.24
N ALA A 71 -15.28 -5.86 -1.53
CA ALA A 71 -15.77 -4.56 -2.00
C ALA A 71 -17.13 -4.21 -1.39
N ARG A 72 -18.06 -5.17 -1.30
CA ARG A 72 -19.36 -4.96 -0.63
C ARG A 72 -19.21 -4.64 0.84
N ASP A 73 -18.33 -5.35 1.53
CA ASP A 73 -18.10 -5.14 2.97
C ASP A 73 -17.53 -3.75 3.24
N LEU A 74 -16.55 -3.30 2.44
CA LEU A 74 -16.01 -1.95 2.50
C LEU A 74 -17.10 -0.89 2.21
N PHE A 75 -17.89 -1.11 1.18
CA PHE A 75 -18.96 -0.18 0.78
C PHE A 75 -20.09 -0.10 1.81
N SER A 76 -20.40 -1.19 2.50
CA SER A 76 -21.49 -1.28 3.48
C SER A 76 -21.31 -0.33 4.66
N CYS A 77 -20.09 0.11 4.93
CA CYS A 77 -19.79 1.09 5.98
C CYS A 77 -20.31 2.52 5.67
N GLY A 78 -20.75 2.77 4.44
CA GLY A 78 -21.37 4.03 4.03
C GLY A 78 -20.44 5.23 3.86
N SER A 79 -19.12 5.04 4.01
CA SER A 79 -18.11 6.11 3.94
C SER A 79 -17.11 5.93 2.82
N VAL A 80 -17.32 4.95 1.95
CA VAL A 80 -16.40 4.59 0.86
C VAL A 80 -17.14 4.66 -0.47
N ASP A 81 -16.50 5.24 -1.47
CA ASP A 81 -16.96 5.20 -2.85
C ASP A 81 -16.86 3.77 -3.38
N GLY A 82 -17.89 3.31 -4.13
CA GLY A 82 -17.98 1.93 -4.60
C GLY A 82 -16.88 1.53 -5.57
N ASP A 83 -16.47 2.42 -6.45
CA ASP A 83 -15.40 2.16 -7.42
C ASP A 83 -14.04 2.06 -6.69
N ASN A 84 -13.82 2.91 -5.69
CA ASN A 84 -12.64 2.82 -4.84
C ASN A 84 -12.63 1.52 -4.03
N ALA A 85 -13.75 1.13 -3.43
CA ALA A 85 -13.86 -0.14 -2.71
C ALA A 85 -13.52 -1.34 -3.61
N LEU A 86 -14.01 -1.34 -4.85
CA LEU A 86 -13.71 -2.39 -5.82
C LEU A 86 -12.22 -2.40 -6.21
N CYS A 87 -11.63 -1.23 -6.47
CA CYS A 87 -10.21 -1.11 -6.79
C CYS A 87 -9.32 -1.59 -5.62
N GLU A 88 -9.62 -1.20 -4.39
CA GLU A 88 -8.90 -1.65 -3.21
C GLU A 88 -8.98 -3.17 -3.05
N ALA A 89 -10.18 -3.72 -3.15
CA ALA A 89 -10.38 -5.16 -3.06
C ALA A 89 -9.62 -5.93 -4.14
N ALA A 90 -9.71 -5.48 -5.40
CA ALA A 90 -9.06 -6.14 -6.53
C ALA A 90 -7.53 -6.13 -6.45
N LEU A 91 -6.94 -5.10 -5.82
CA LEU A 91 -5.50 -4.93 -5.70
C LEU A 91 -4.93 -5.40 -4.35
N SER A 92 -5.76 -5.76 -3.38
CA SER A 92 -5.34 -6.05 -2.01
C SER A 92 -4.27 -7.14 -1.91
N ALA A 93 -4.49 -8.29 -2.53
CA ALA A 93 -3.54 -9.40 -2.52
C ALA A 93 -2.19 -9.02 -3.16
N ARG A 94 -2.23 -8.30 -4.28
CA ARG A 94 -1.03 -7.81 -4.95
C ARG A 94 -0.24 -6.82 -4.09
N CYS A 95 -0.94 -5.91 -3.41
CA CYS A 95 -0.31 -4.95 -2.51
C CYS A 95 0.35 -5.66 -1.32
N PHE A 96 -0.31 -6.66 -0.77
CA PHE A 96 0.25 -7.50 0.29
C PHE A 96 1.54 -8.21 -0.16
N LEU A 97 1.50 -8.88 -1.31
CA LEU A 97 2.67 -9.60 -1.84
C LEU A 97 3.83 -8.65 -2.14
N ASN A 98 3.55 -7.45 -2.67
CA ASN A 98 4.60 -6.44 -2.88
C ASN A 98 5.28 -6.02 -1.57
N LEU A 99 4.54 -5.90 -0.47
CA LEU A 99 5.13 -5.58 0.83
C LEU A 99 5.99 -6.75 1.34
N ALA A 100 5.53 -7.98 1.18
CA ALA A 100 6.29 -9.17 1.55
C ALA A 100 7.59 -9.30 0.74
N GLU A 101 7.55 -9.05 -0.57
CA GLU A 101 8.74 -9.03 -1.44
C GLU A 101 9.76 -7.97 -1.01
N LEU A 102 9.31 -6.89 -0.41
CA LEU A 102 10.17 -5.83 0.13
C LEU A 102 10.72 -6.13 1.52
N GLY A 103 10.42 -7.29 2.06
CA GLY A 103 10.92 -7.76 3.35
C GLY A 103 10.08 -7.33 4.55
N VAL A 104 8.85 -6.87 4.34
CA VAL A 104 7.93 -6.63 5.47
C VAL A 104 7.50 -7.95 6.06
N GLU A 105 7.82 -8.16 7.33
CA GLU A 105 7.43 -9.34 8.08
C GLU A 105 6.00 -9.19 8.60
N PHE A 106 5.12 -10.09 8.19
CA PHE A 106 3.76 -10.18 8.69
C PHE A 106 3.66 -11.30 9.73
N PRO A 107 3.17 -11.01 10.96
CA PRO A 107 2.94 -12.04 11.92
C PRO A 107 1.90 -13.06 11.39
N VAL A 108 2.25 -14.33 11.40
CA VAL A 108 1.34 -15.42 11.06
C VAL A 108 0.93 -16.11 12.35
N ASN A 109 -0.37 -16.20 12.59
CA ASN A 109 -0.88 -17.08 13.64
C ASN A 109 -0.59 -18.52 13.21
N ARG A 110 0.18 -19.22 14.03
CA ARG A 110 0.41 -20.67 13.91
C ARG A 110 -0.72 -21.43 14.55
#